data_6f252484e21e03c8eea972dfb6a973ad
#
_entry.id   6f252484e21e03c8eea972dfb6a973ad
#
_cell.length_a   1.000
_cell.length_b   1.000
_cell.length_c   1.000
_cell.angle_alpha   90.00
_cell.angle_beta   90.00
_cell.angle_gamma   90.00
#
_symmetry.space_group_name_H-M   'P 1'
#
loop_
_entity.id
_entity.type
_entity.pdbx_description
1 polymer ?
#
loop_
_entity_poly.entity_id
_entity_poly.type
_entity_poly.pdbx_seq_one_letter_code
_entity_poly.pdbx_strand_id
1 'polypeptide(L)'
;MVEFLSDTDSRQEMWALLIFHTIMRTEYLEPKHIFGIKIAGRNINNLRYADDTTLMAESEEELKSLLMKVKEESEKVGLKLSTQKTKIMASGPITSWEIDGETVSDFIFWGSRITADGDCSHEIKRRLLLRRKVMANLDSILKSKDITLPTKVHLVKAMVFPVVIYRCES
;
A
#
# COMPACT_ATOMS: atom_id res chain seq x y z
N MET A 1 -3.33 -3.17 6.66
CA MET A 1 -2.34 -3.75 5.73
C MET A 1 -1.76 -4.99 6.37
N VAL A 2 -1.67 -6.05 5.64
CA VAL A 2 -1.17 -7.36 6.10
C VAL A 2 0.03 -7.71 5.23
N GLU A 3 1.15 -8.06 5.85
CA GLU A 3 2.38 -8.48 5.16
C GLU A 3 2.69 -9.94 5.51
N PHE A 4 3.11 -10.72 4.54
CA PHE A 4 3.44 -12.13 4.72
C PHE A 4 4.95 -12.31 4.84
N LEU A 5 5.36 -13.16 5.77
CA LEU A 5 6.73 -13.68 5.89
C LEU A 5 6.72 -15.15 5.52
N SER A 6 7.69 -15.56 4.74
CA SER A 6 7.97 -16.96 4.50
C SER A 6 9.35 -17.29 5.08
N ASP A 7 9.46 -18.45 5.73
CA ASP A 7 10.71 -19.01 6.24
C ASP A 7 11.45 -19.87 5.19
N THR A 8 10.95 -19.87 3.94
CA THR A 8 11.40 -20.78 2.88
C THR A 8 12.15 -20.04 1.76
N ASP A 9 12.91 -20.80 0.97
CA ASP A 9 13.71 -20.33 -0.18
C ASP A 9 12.84 -19.48 -1.15
N SER A 10 13.42 -18.42 -1.68
CA SER A 10 12.78 -17.36 -2.50
C SER A 10 11.91 -17.87 -3.68
N ARG A 11 12.21 -19.04 -4.22
CA ARG A 11 11.41 -19.69 -5.29
C ARG A 11 10.10 -20.28 -4.75
N GLN A 12 10.15 -20.92 -3.60
CA GLN A 12 8.94 -21.50 -2.97
C GLN A 12 8.00 -20.40 -2.50
N GLU A 13 8.53 -19.28 -2.01
CA GLU A 13 7.76 -18.08 -1.66
C GLU A 13 6.97 -17.54 -2.85
N MET A 14 7.61 -17.41 -4.00
CA MET A 14 6.95 -16.91 -5.21
C MET A 14 5.77 -17.80 -5.64
N TRP A 15 5.93 -19.13 -5.60
CA TRP A 15 4.85 -20.06 -5.91
C TRP A 15 3.74 -20.03 -4.86
N ALA A 16 4.09 -19.98 -3.56
CA ALA A 16 3.12 -19.88 -2.48
C ALA A 16 2.27 -18.61 -2.59
N LEU A 17 2.90 -17.46 -2.86
CA LEU A 17 2.20 -16.19 -3.12
C LEU A 17 1.30 -16.27 -4.36
N LEU A 18 1.76 -16.88 -5.44
CA LEU A 18 0.96 -17.04 -6.65
C LEU A 18 -0.28 -17.91 -6.40
N ILE A 19 -0.11 -19.04 -5.71
CA ILE A 19 -1.20 -19.95 -5.33
C ILE A 19 -2.16 -19.23 -4.39
N PHE A 20 -1.65 -18.57 -3.36
CA PHE A 20 -2.47 -17.79 -2.42
C PHE A 20 -3.28 -16.70 -3.15
N HIS A 21 -2.65 -15.94 -4.05
CA HIS A 21 -3.36 -14.94 -4.85
C HIS A 21 -4.43 -15.55 -5.76
N THR A 22 -4.17 -16.76 -6.28
CA THR A 22 -5.14 -17.46 -7.13
C THR A 22 -6.34 -17.93 -6.31
N ILE A 23 -6.10 -18.58 -5.16
CA ILE A 23 -7.15 -19.05 -4.25
C ILE A 23 -8.01 -17.87 -3.79
N MET A 24 -7.38 -16.82 -3.31
CA MET A 24 -8.10 -15.64 -2.84
C MET A 24 -8.88 -14.93 -3.95
N ARG A 25 -8.44 -15.00 -5.21
CA ARG A 25 -9.17 -14.44 -6.34
C ARG A 25 -10.40 -15.26 -6.70
N THR A 26 -10.32 -16.59 -6.68
CA THR A 26 -11.39 -17.47 -7.10
C THR A 26 -12.48 -17.66 -6.06
N GLU A 27 -12.12 -17.73 -4.78
CA GLU A 27 -13.08 -18.05 -3.71
C GLU A 27 -13.70 -16.81 -3.05
N TYR A 28 -12.97 -15.67 -3.00
CA TYR A 28 -13.37 -14.51 -2.20
C TYR A 28 -13.64 -13.24 -3.01
N LEU A 29 -13.36 -13.22 -4.31
CA LEU A 29 -13.69 -12.12 -5.21
C LEU A 29 -15.00 -12.33 -5.98
N GLU A 30 -15.67 -13.47 -5.80
CA GLU A 30 -17.00 -13.69 -6.35
C GLU A 30 -17.99 -12.67 -5.73
N PRO A 31 -18.92 -12.11 -6.54
CA PRO A 31 -19.87 -11.09 -6.08
C PRO A 31 -20.88 -11.55 -5.03
N LYS A 32 -20.75 -12.80 -4.53
CA LYS A 32 -21.57 -13.38 -3.48
C LYS A 32 -21.17 -12.96 -2.05
N HIS A 33 -19.98 -12.42 -1.86
CA HIS A 33 -19.55 -11.93 -0.55
C HIS A 33 -19.84 -10.44 -0.41
N ILE A 34 -20.73 -10.14 0.52
CA ILE A 34 -21.22 -8.78 0.85
C ILE A 34 -20.11 -7.91 1.50
N PHE A 35 -18.96 -8.51 1.84
CA PHE A 35 -17.86 -7.88 2.56
C PHE A 35 -17.06 -6.91 1.70
N GLY A 36 -16.64 -5.78 2.28
CA GLY A 36 -15.79 -4.78 1.66
C GLY A 36 -16.44 -3.41 1.54
N ILE A 37 -15.68 -2.43 1.09
CA ILE A 37 -16.14 -1.06 0.86
C ILE A 37 -16.61 -0.87 -0.59
N LYS A 38 -17.63 -0.04 -0.79
CA LYS A 38 -18.14 0.29 -2.13
C LYS A 38 -17.37 1.46 -2.74
N ILE A 39 -16.63 1.20 -3.81
CA ILE A 39 -15.94 2.23 -4.59
C ILE A 39 -16.46 2.18 -6.04
N ALA A 40 -17.00 3.29 -6.53
CA ALA A 40 -17.57 3.40 -7.88
C ALA A 40 -18.56 2.27 -8.23
N GLY A 41 -19.39 1.85 -7.27
CA GLY A 41 -20.40 0.80 -7.44
C GLY A 41 -19.86 -0.63 -7.39
N ARG A 42 -18.56 -0.83 -7.14
CA ARG A 42 -17.93 -2.14 -6.97
C ARG A 42 -17.57 -2.36 -5.51
N ASN A 43 -17.80 -3.57 -5.01
CA ASN A 43 -17.35 -3.99 -3.71
C ASN A 43 -15.85 -4.35 -3.77
N ILE A 44 -15.04 -3.68 -2.96
CA ILE A 44 -13.60 -3.94 -2.85
C ILE A 44 -13.32 -4.32 -1.41
N ASN A 45 -12.85 -5.53 -1.19
CA ASN A 45 -12.50 -6.06 0.14
C ASN A 45 -11.00 -6.27 0.33
N ASN A 46 -10.24 -6.25 -0.76
CA ASN A 46 -8.77 -6.35 -0.68
C ASN A 46 -8.07 -5.68 -1.86
N LEU A 47 -6.85 -5.21 -1.63
CA LEU A 47 -5.88 -4.80 -2.64
C LEU A 47 -4.58 -5.56 -2.40
N ARG A 48 -3.92 -6.02 -3.47
CA ARG A 48 -2.72 -6.86 -3.38
C ARG A 48 -1.64 -6.40 -4.32
N TYR A 49 -0.41 -6.47 -3.80
CA TYR A 49 0.78 -6.20 -4.57
C TYR A 49 1.95 -7.00 -4.00
N ALA A 50 2.45 -7.97 -4.74
CA ALA A 50 3.46 -8.93 -4.28
C ALA A 50 3.04 -9.57 -2.94
N ASP A 51 3.82 -9.39 -1.88
CA ASP A 51 3.58 -9.84 -0.52
C ASP A 51 2.68 -8.93 0.31
N ASP A 52 2.44 -7.71 -0.16
CA ASP A 52 1.56 -6.75 0.51
C ASP A 52 0.08 -7.02 0.20
N THR A 53 -0.74 -7.19 1.21
CA THR A 53 -2.20 -7.29 1.09
C THR A 53 -2.87 -6.27 2.00
N THR A 54 -3.77 -5.46 1.44
CA THR A 54 -4.64 -4.57 2.22
C THR A 54 -6.04 -5.13 2.23
N LEU A 55 -6.58 -5.37 3.41
CA LEU A 55 -7.98 -5.76 3.62
C LEU A 55 -8.81 -4.52 3.92
N MET A 56 -10.03 -4.49 3.40
CA MET A 56 -10.97 -3.38 3.57
C MET A 56 -12.33 -3.91 3.98
N ALA A 57 -12.95 -3.29 4.97
CA ALA A 57 -14.26 -3.62 5.47
C ALA A 57 -14.98 -2.38 6.03
N GLU A 58 -16.31 -2.43 6.11
CA GLU A 58 -17.13 -1.37 6.69
C GLU A 58 -17.25 -1.49 8.20
N SER A 59 -16.99 -2.69 8.78
CA SER A 59 -17.04 -2.92 10.23
C SER A 59 -15.80 -3.68 10.74
N GLU A 60 -15.59 -3.61 12.05
CA GLU A 60 -14.50 -4.30 12.74
C GLU A 60 -14.68 -5.83 12.67
N GLU A 61 -15.90 -6.34 12.86
CA GLU A 61 -16.23 -7.75 12.82
C GLU A 61 -15.98 -8.35 11.43
N GLU A 62 -16.33 -7.58 10.40
CA GLU A 62 -16.10 -7.95 9.02
C GLU A 62 -14.60 -8.03 8.71
N LEU A 63 -13.82 -7.03 9.16
CA LEU A 63 -12.37 -7.01 8.98
C LEU A 63 -11.71 -8.18 9.71
N LYS A 64 -12.14 -8.49 10.95
CA LYS A 64 -11.69 -9.68 11.70
C LYS A 64 -11.97 -10.97 10.93
N SER A 65 -13.18 -11.12 10.41
CA SER A 65 -13.57 -12.30 9.63
C SER A 65 -12.70 -12.46 8.38
N LEU A 66 -12.46 -11.38 7.65
CA LEU A 66 -11.58 -11.37 6.47
C LEU A 66 -10.15 -11.74 6.84
N LEU A 67 -9.60 -11.16 7.91
CA LEU A 67 -8.24 -11.43 8.35
C LEU A 67 -8.05 -12.89 8.79
N MET A 68 -9.01 -13.46 9.51
CA MET A 68 -8.98 -14.88 9.92
C MET A 68 -8.98 -15.81 8.71
N LYS A 69 -9.81 -15.52 7.70
CA LYS A 69 -9.82 -16.28 6.44
C LYS A 69 -8.50 -16.18 5.69
N VAL A 70 -7.95 -14.98 5.59
CA VAL A 70 -6.64 -14.76 4.94
C VAL A 70 -5.55 -15.53 5.66
N LYS A 71 -5.55 -15.52 7.00
CA LYS A 71 -4.62 -16.28 7.83
C LYS A 71 -4.73 -17.79 7.58
N GLU A 72 -5.95 -18.32 7.64
CA GLU A 72 -6.20 -19.74 7.40
C GLU A 72 -5.75 -20.20 6.00
N GLU A 73 -6.12 -19.44 4.97
CA GLU A 73 -5.74 -19.79 3.59
C GLU A 73 -4.23 -19.63 3.34
N SER A 74 -3.58 -18.62 3.95
CA SER A 74 -2.14 -18.45 3.85
C SER A 74 -1.37 -19.59 4.50
N GLU A 75 -1.82 -20.09 5.67
CA GLU A 75 -1.21 -21.22 6.38
C GLU A 75 -1.29 -22.52 5.56
N LYS A 76 -2.37 -22.74 4.79
CA LYS A 76 -2.50 -23.91 3.90
C LYS A 76 -1.44 -23.97 2.81
N VAL A 77 -0.92 -22.83 2.38
CA VAL A 77 0.13 -22.72 1.36
C VAL A 77 1.52 -22.45 1.96
N GLY A 78 1.66 -22.57 3.29
CA GLY A 78 2.94 -22.40 4.01
C GLY A 78 3.35 -20.95 4.23
N LEU A 79 2.47 -19.97 4.00
CA LEU A 79 2.73 -18.57 4.29
C LEU A 79 2.26 -18.24 5.71
N LYS A 80 3.07 -17.46 6.44
CA LYS A 80 2.72 -16.97 7.77
C LYS A 80 2.48 -15.47 7.74
N LEU A 81 1.39 -15.05 8.38
CA LEU A 81 1.08 -13.65 8.58
C LEU A 81 2.10 -13.02 9.54
N SER A 82 2.70 -11.90 9.13
CA SER A 82 3.59 -11.14 10.01
C SER A 82 2.78 -10.20 10.91
N THR A 83 2.56 -10.60 12.16
CA THR A 83 1.85 -9.77 13.14
C THR A 83 2.57 -8.46 13.43
N GLN A 84 3.91 -8.47 13.44
CA GLN A 84 4.73 -7.28 13.67
C GLN A 84 4.63 -6.22 12.56
N LYS A 85 4.33 -6.66 11.33
CA LYS A 85 4.20 -5.77 10.17
C LYS A 85 2.74 -5.48 9.83
N THR A 86 1.80 -6.23 10.42
CA THR A 86 0.38 -6.01 10.23
C THR A 86 -0.05 -4.72 10.91
N LYS A 87 -0.61 -3.79 10.14
CA LYS A 87 -1.09 -2.50 10.61
C LYS A 87 -2.58 -2.37 10.38
N ILE A 88 -3.27 -1.84 11.37
CA ILE A 88 -4.71 -1.68 11.40
C ILE A 88 -5.02 -0.19 11.48
N MET A 89 -5.86 0.28 10.59
CA MET A 89 -6.29 1.66 10.55
C MET A 89 -7.81 1.74 10.38
N ALA A 90 -8.46 2.57 11.18
CA ALA A 90 -9.88 2.85 11.05
C ALA A 90 -10.14 4.35 11.03
N SER A 91 -11.21 4.78 10.35
CA SER A 91 -11.66 6.17 10.32
C SER A 91 -12.43 6.60 11.57
N GLY A 92 -12.56 5.72 12.59
CA GLY A 92 -13.24 5.96 13.86
C GLY A 92 -12.48 5.35 15.04
N PRO A 93 -12.96 5.56 16.27
CA PRO A 93 -12.34 4.96 17.44
C PRO A 93 -12.47 3.43 17.40
N ILE A 94 -11.36 2.74 17.51
CA ILE A 94 -11.31 1.30 17.71
C ILE A 94 -11.37 1.05 19.20
N THR A 95 -12.43 0.39 19.66
CA THR A 95 -12.69 0.19 21.10
C THR A 95 -12.04 -1.05 21.68
N SER A 96 -11.83 -2.10 20.89
CA SER A 96 -11.15 -3.32 21.33
C SER A 96 -10.67 -4.11 20.12
N TRP A 97 -9.36 -4.13 19.90
CA TRP A 97 -8.77 -4.95 18.86
C TRP A 97 -8.08 -6.16 19.49
N GLU A 98 -8.66 -7.33 19.29
CA GLU A 98 -8.17 -8.60 19.88
C GLU A 98 -7.24 -9.38 18.95
N ILE A 99 -6.97 -8.86 17.74
CA ILE A 99 -6.11 -9.55 16.77
C ILE A 99 -4.70 -8.94 16.85
N ASP A 100 -3.69 -9.80 16.76
CA ASP A 100 -2.28 -9.38 16.70
C ASP A 100 -2.04 -8.43 15.54
N GLY A 101 -1.68 -7.19 15.86
CA GLY A 101 -1.41 -6.13 14.90
C GLY A 101 -1.33 -4.77 15.59
N GLU A 102 -0.59 -3.85 15.00
CA GLU A 102 -0.42 -2.48 15.53
C GLU A 102 -1.53 -1.57 14.99
N THR A 103 -2.31 -0.97 15.89
CA THR A 103 -3.25 0.09 15.51
C THR A 103 -2.50 1.38 15.24
N VAL A 104 -2.67 1.94 14.04
CA VAL A 104 -1.97 3.13 13.60
C VAL A 104 -2.95 4.19 13.09
N SER A 105 -2.59 5.47 13.25
CA SER A 105 -3.33 6.60 12.68
C SER A 105 -2.95 6.88 11.23
N ASP A 106 -1.77 6.40 10.81
CA ASP A 106 -1.28 6.53 9.46
C ASP A 106 -0.28 5.42 9.12
N PHE A 107 -0.12 5.12 7.85
CA PHE A 107 0.93 4.24 7.36
C PHE A 107 1.33 4.59 5.92
N ILE A 108 2.49 4.08 5.51
CA ILE A 108 2.96 4.23 4.13
C ILE A 108 2.53 3.02 3.33
N PHE A 109 1.67 3.24 2.35
CA PHE A 109 1.22 2.22 1.41
C PHE A 109 1.71 2.55 0.01
N TRP A 110 2.53 1.69 -0.54
CA TRP A 110 3.16 1.88 -1.85
C TRP A 110 3.83 3.25 -2.04
N GLY A 111 4.49 3.73 -0.98
CA GLY A 111 5.19 5.01 -1.01
C GLY A 111 4.31 6.23 -0.85
N SER A 112 3.00 6.08 -0.64
CA SER A 112 2.08 7.16 -0.27
C SER A 112 1.65 7.03 1.19
N ARG A 113 1.65 8.14 1.93
CA ARG A 113 1.16 8.17 3.31
C ARG A 113 -0.35 8.28 3.31
N ILE A 114 -1.00 7.29 3.91
CA ILE A 114 -2.45 7.24 4.11
C ILE A 114 -2.71 7.51 5.58
N THR A 115 -3.71 8.35 5.87
CA THR A 115 -4.13 8.73 7.22
C THR A 115 -5.57 8.30 7.47
N ALA A 116 -5.90 7.99 8.73
CA ALA A 116 -7.22 7.53 9.14
C ALA A 116 -8.33 8.59 8.93
N ASP A 117 -7.97 9.87 8.99
CA ASP A 117 -8.87 11.00 8.76
C ASP A 117 -9.03 11.36 7.27
N GLY A 118 -8.28 10.69 6.37
CA GLY A 118 -8.29 10.97 4.93
C GLY A 118 -7.59 12.27 4.55
N ASP A 119 -6.88 12.94 5.48
CA ASP A 119 -6.16 14.19 5.18
C ASP A 119 -4.87 13.90 4.39
N CYS A 120 -4.87 14.30 3.12
CA CYS A 120 -3.71 14.18 2.24
C CYS A 120 -2.68 15.31 2.40
N SER A 121 -2.91 16.32 3.26
CA SER A 121 -2.04 17.49 3.42
C SER A 121 -0.61 17.10 3.83
N HIS A 122 -0.48 16.09 4.68
CA HIS A 122 0.82 15.58 5.11
C HIS A 122 1.59 14.92 3.96
N GLU A 123 0.91 14.15 3.12
CA GLU A 123 1.53 13.53 1.95
C GLU A 123 1.94 14.57 0.91
N ILE A 124 1.10 15.57 0.65
CA ILE A 124 1.43 16.68 -0.25
C ILE A 124 2.68 17.43 0.24
N LYS A 125 2.74 17.79 1.54
CA LYS A 125 3.91 18.44 2.14
C LYS A 125 5.17 17.57 2.01
N ARG A 126 5.07 16.26 2.29
CA ARG A 126 6.18 15.31 2.16
C ARG A 126 6.71 15.27 0.72
N ARG A 127 5.84 15.20 -0.27
CA ARG A 127 6.23 15.21 -1.70
C ARG A 127 6.86 16.52 -2.13
N LEU A 128 6.36 17.64 -1.65
CA LEU A 128 6.97 18.93 -1.91
C LEU A 128 8.38 19.03 -1.33
N LEU A 129 8.62 18.47 -0.14
CA LEU A 129 9.97 18.41 0.45
C LEU A 129 10.91 17.52 -0.37
N LEU A 130 10.45 16.35 -0.82
CA LEU A 130 11.22 15.46 -1.69
C LEU A 130 11.58 16.17 -3.01
N ARG A 131 10.63 16.87 -3.61
CA ARG A 131 10.88 17.69 -4.81
C ARG A 131 11.96 18.74 -4.58
N ARG A 132 11.89 19.48 -3.46
CA ARG A 132 12.91 20.47 -3.10
C ARG A 132 14.29 19.84 -2.97
N LYS A 133 14.39 18.65 -2.35
CA LYS A 133 15.65 17.92 -2.25
C LYS A 133 16.22 17.53 -3.60
N VAL A 134 15.39 17.02 -4.52
CA VAL A 134 15.81 16.66 -5.88
C VAL A 134 16.25 17.92 -6.65
N MET A 135 15.49 19.01 -6.54
CA MET A 135 15.88 20.30 -7.16
C MET A 135 17.21 20.83 -6.61
N ALA A 136 17.45 20.73 -5.32
CA ALA A 136 18.72 21.14 -4.72
C ALA A 136 19.90 20.31 -5.24
N ASN A 137 19.70 19.00 -5.45
CA ASN A 137 20.74 18.15 -6.06
C ASN A 137 21.06 18.53 -7.53
N LEU A 138 20.12 19.16 -8.24
CA LEU A 138 20.31 19.64 -9.60
C LEU A 138 20.82 21.09 -9.68
N ASP A 139 20.98 21.78 -8.56
CA ASP A 139 21.28 23.23 -8.51
C ASP A 139 22.55 23.59 -9.30
N SER A 140 23.64 22.82 -9.17
CA SER A 140 24.88 23.05 -9.92
C SER A 140 24.68 22.95 -11.43
N ILE A 141 23.90 21.98 -11.88
CA ILE A 141 23.59 21.76 -13.30
C ILE A 141 22.68 22.89 -13.82
N LEU A 142 21.66 23.24 -13.05
CA LEU A 142 20.71 24.27 -13.42
C LEU A 142 21.34 25.69 -13.49
N LYS A 143 22.36 25.95 -12.66
CA LYS A 143 23.13 27.19 -12.65
C LYS A 143 24.24 27.24 -13.69
N SER A 144 24.68 26.10 -14.23
CA SER A 144 25.75 26.08 -15.25
C SER A 144 25.35 26.85 -16.48
N LYS A 145 26.28 27.65 -17.02
CA LYS A 145 26.11 28.39 -18.27
C LYS A 145 26.37 27.53 -19.51
N ASP A 146 27.07 26.42 -19.36
CA ASP A 146 27.45 25.52 -20.43
C ASP A 146 26.31 24.59 -20.87
N ILE A 147 25.25 24.51 -20.06
CA ILE A 147 24.10 23.66 -20.33
C ILE A 147 22.95 24.51 -20.88
N THR A 148 22.43 24.07 -22.02
CA THR A 148 21.35 24.81 -22.70
C THR A 148 20.03 24.75 -21.94
N LEU A 149 19.18 25.75 -22.10
CA LEU A 149 17.88 25.80 -21.45
C LEU A 149 16.98 24.60 -21.78
N PRO A 150 16.90 24.11 -23.04
CA PRO A 150 16.14 22.90 -23.36
C PRO A 150 16.61 21.66 -22.57
N THR A 151 17.93 21.50 -22.42
CA THR A 151 18.49 20.37 -21.64
C THR A 151 18.12 20.48 -20.17
N LYS A 152 18.19 21.69 -19.58
CA LYS A 152 17.75 21.92 -18.19
C LYS A 152 16.29 21.57 -17.98
N VAL A 153 15.42 22.00 -18.90
CA VAL A 153 13.98 21.68 -18.86
C VAL A 153 13.75 20.18 -18.97
N HIS A 154 14.49 19.51 -19.86
CA HIS A 154 14.39 18.04 -19.99
C HIS A 154 14.80 17.33 -18.71
N LEU A 155 15.90 17.73 -18.07
CA LEU A 155 16.36 17.17 -16.78
C LEU A 155 15.32 17.36 -15.67
N VAL A 156 14.73 18.56 -15.56
CA VAL A 156 13.68 18.81 -14.57
C VAL A 156 12.46 17.92 -14.84
N LYS A 157 12.02 17.81 -16.10
CA LYS A 157 10.92 16.91 -16.46
C LYS A 157 11.22 15.44 -16.14
N ALA A 158 12.43 14.97 -16.44
CA ALA A 158 12.80 13.57 -16.24
C ALA A 158 13.03 13.20 -14.77
N MET A 159 13.54 14.13 -13.94
CA MET A 159 13.97 13.80 -12.57
C MET A 159 13.03 14.35 -11.49
N VAL A 160 12.43 15.52 -11.70
CA VAL A 160 11.62 16.19 -10.68
C VAL A 160 10.14 15.85 -10.83
N PHE A 161 9.60 15.84 -12.04
CA PHE A 161 8.20 15.55 -12.29
C PHE A 161 7.79 14.15 -11.80
N PRO A 162 8.53 13.06 -12.08
CA PRO A 162 8.16 11.73 -11.58
C PRO A 162 8.05 11.67 -10.05
N VAL A 163 8.90 12.39 -9.33
CA VAL A 163 8.84 12.44 -7.86
C VAL A 163 7.55 13.09 -7.35
N VAL A 164 7.02 14.06 -8.10
CA VAL A 164 5.80 14.79 -7.71
C VAL A 164 4.55 14.01 -8.04
N ILE A 165 4.49 13.48 -9.29
CA ILE A 165 3.28 12.80 -9.80
C ILE A 165 3.25 11.30 -9.53
N TYR A 166 4.30 10.73 -8.93
CA TYR A 166 4.34 9.33 -8.57
C TYR A 166 3.09 8.91 -7.80
N ARG A 167 2.29 8.05 -8.41
CA ARG A 167 0.99 7.56 -7.88
C ARG A 167 -0.07 8.63 -7.60
N CYS A 168 -0.01 9.76 -8.28
CA CYS A 168 -1.11 10.73 -8.38
C CYS A 168 -1.78 10.66 -9.75
N GLU A 169 -1.61 9.57 -10.47
CA GLU A 169 -2.02 9.37 -11.86
C GLU A 169 -3.46 8.79 -11.96
N SER A 170 -4.28 8.99 -10.93
CA SER A 170 -5.68 8.56 -10.90
C SER A 170 -6.62 9.62 -11.41
#